data_9ce0017a8c010f45715e9a20f36333d0
#
_entry.id   9ce0017a8c010f45715e9a20f36333d0
#
_cell.length_a   1.000
_cell.length_b   1.000
_cell.length_c   1.000
_cell.angle_alpha   90.00
_cell.angle_beta   90.00
_cell.angle_gamma   90.00
#
_symmetry.space_group_name_H-M   'P 1'
#
loop_
_entity.id
_entity.type
_entity.pdbx_description
1 polymer ?
#
loop_
_entity_poly.entity_id
_entity_poly.type
_entity_poly.pdbx_seq_one_letter_code
_entity_poly.pdbx_strand_id
1 'polypeptide(L)'
;MVSNLNSDKAEIVLYDLKEDKIIKEVFSNDDFDVSDMGLSRKRGYELDYVSYEGQKDVIVPVSDTYKRFHERVTNKFPGKQYSIADATDDENNILVFLQSDRLYGEYHSYDVAKDEFTFLYNLMPQLKAEDMAEMRPITFKSRDGLTIHGYITLPKAALAGQKVPVIVNPHGGPQGIRDSWGFNPEAQLFASRGYATLQVNFRISGGYGKEFLESGFKQIGRKAMDDVEDGLKYVIDQGWVDAEKAAIYGGSHGGYAVLRGLTKTPDLYACGVDNVGVSNLFSFMKTIRNYWNP
;
A
#
# COMPACT_ATOMS: atom_id res chain seq x y z
N MET A 1 22.52 -0.08 -2.34
CA MET A 1 21.57 1.04 -2.41
C MET A 1 20.36 0.65 -3.26
N VAL A 2 19.21 1.32 -3.06
CA VAL A 2 18.04 1.21 -3.95
C VAL A 2 18.28 2.12 -5.15
N SER A 3 18.04 1.64 -6.37
CA SER A 3 18.24 2.40 -7.61
C SER A 3 17.32 1.88 -8.72
N ASN A 4 16.88 2.77 -9.58
CA ASN A 4 16.19 2.45 -10.84
C ASN A 4 16.85 3.13 -12.05
N LEU A 5 18.16 3.41 -11.96
CA LEU A 5 18.88 4.12 -13.03
C LEU A 5 18.83 3.38 -14.37
N ASN A 6 18.97 2.05 -14.34
CA ASN A 6 19.08 1.22 -15.54
C ASN A 6 17.87 0.29 -15.74
N SER A 7 16.86 0.38 -14.89
CA SER A 7 15.69 -0.49 -14.87
C SER A 7 14.39 0.29 -14.75
N ASP A 8 13.26 -0.33 -15.11
CA ASP A 8 11.94 0.23 -14.84
C ASP A 8 11.64 0.20 -13.34
N LYS A 9 11.82 -0.97 -12.72
CA LYS A 9 11.61 -1.17 -11.29
C LYS A 9 12.85 -0.77 -10.49
N ALA A 10 12.63 -0.24 -9.28
CA ALA A 10 13.71 -0.05 -8.33
C ALA A 10 14.26 -1.40 -7.87
N GLU A 11 15.58 -1.50 -7.78
CA GLU A 11 16.33 -2.69 -7.44
C GLU A 11 17.40 -2.40 -6.37
N ILE A 12 17.86 -3.42 -5.65
CA ILE A 12 19.02 -3.29 -4.77
C ILE A 12 20.28 -3.52 -5.60
N VAL A 13 21.17 -2.54 -5.58
CA VAL A 13 22.45 -2.60 -6.31
C VAL A 13 23.63 -2.37 -5.38
N LEU A 14 24.75 -3.00 -5.72
CA LEU A 14 26.05 -2.64 -5.17
C LEU A 14 26.61 -1.50 -6.02
N TYR A 15 26.89 -0.37 -5.41
CA TYR A 15 27.33 0.84 -6.08
C TYR A 15 28.74 1.24 -5.62
N ASP A 16 29.61 1.55 -6.54
CA ASP A 16 30.94 2.08 -6.25
C ASP A 16 30.89 3.61 -6.21
N LEU A 17 31.03 4.17 -5.00
CA LEU A 17 30.99 5.62 -4.79
C LEU A 17 32.20 6.36 -5.38
N LYS A 18 33.34 5.68 -5.62
CA LYS A 18 34.55 6.30 -6.19
C LYS A 18 34.49 6.34 -7.70
N GLU A 19 34.02 5.24 -8.29
CA GLU A 19 33.93 5.07 -9.74
C GLU A 19 32.58 5.57 -10.29
N ASP A 20 31.67 5.99 -9.38
CA ASP A 20 30.32 6.49 -9.71
C ASP A 20 29.54 5.54 -10.64
N LYS A 21 29.53 4.24 -10.29
CA LYS A 21 28.89 3.22 -11.12
C LYS A 21 28.27 2.07 -10.33
N ILE A 22 27.23 1.46 -10.91
CA ILE A 22 26.67 0.20 -10.43
C ILE A 22 27.69 -0.93 -10.75
N ILE A 23 28.08 -1.69 -9.72
CA ILE A 23 28.96 -2.86 -9.85
C ILE A 23 28.14 -4.08 -10.25
N LYS A 24 27.02 -4.31 -9.56
CA LYS A 24 26.11 -5.43 -9.83
C LYS A 24 24.73 -5.20 -9.23
N GLU A 25 23.74 -5.83 -9.81
CA GLU A 25 22.44 -6.05 -9.19
C GLU A 25 22.60 -7.07 -8.05
N VAL A 26 21.92 -6.80 -6.93
CA VAL A 26 21.88 -7.69 -5.77
C VAL A 26 20.51 -8.38 -5.69
N PHE A 27 19.44 -7.61 -5.95
CA PHE A 27 18.07 -8.14 -5.97
C PHE A 27 17.16 -7.20 -6.78
N SER A 28 16.28 -7.78 -7.57
CA SER A 28 15.22 -7.10 -8.33
C SER A 28 13.89 -7.86 -8.24
N ASN A 29 12.83 -7.21 -8.64
CA ASN A 29 11.49 -7.82 -8.79
C ASN A 29 10.87 -7.34 -10.11
N ASP A 30 10.23 -8.24 -10.86
CA ASP A 30 9.69 -7.93 -12.18
C ASP A 30 8.44 -7.05 -12.14
N ASP A 31 7.66 -7.12 -11.05
CA ASP A 31 6.34 -6.48 -10.93
C ASP A 31 6.35 -5.22 -10.07
N PHE A 32 7.22 -5.14 -9.04
CA PHE A 32 7.20 -4.12 -8.00
C PHE A 32 8.58 -3.52 -7.74
N ASP A 33 8.60 -2.26 -7.33
CA ASP A 33 9.82 -1.61 -6.85
C ASP A 33 10.30 -2.26 -5.55
N VAL A 34 11.57 -2.64 -5.51
CA VAL A 34 12.22 -3.02 -4.25
C VAL A 34 12.39 -1.76 -3.40
N SER A 35 11.93 -1.81 -2.16
CA SER A 35 11.79 -0.60 -1.32
C SER A 35 12.84 -0.49 -0.23
N ASP A 36 13.30 -1.62 0.33
CA ASP A 36 14.18 -1.58 1.50
C ASP A 36 15.08 -2.82 1.60
N MET A 37 16.10 -2.73 2.46
CA MET A 37 17.01 -3.82 2.82
C MET A 37 17.47 -3.68 4.26
N GLY A 38 17.57 -4.78 4.98
CA GLY A 38 18.15 -4.84 6.31
C GLY A 38 19.60 -5.31 6.29
N LEU A 39 20.44 -4.64 7.06
CA LEU A 39 21.86 -4.96 7.21
C LEU A 39 22.18 -5.18 8.69
N SER A 40 22.86 -6.30 9.02
CA SER A 40 23.32 -6.57 10.38
C SER A 40 24.58 -5.76 10.71
N ARG A 41 24.47 -4.87 11.71
CA ARG A 41 25.63 -4.14 12.22
C ARG A 41 26.63 -5.06 12.91
N LYS A 42 26.13 -6.03 13.67
CA LYS A 42 26.93 -7.02 14.40
C LYS A 42 27.77 -7.90 13.47
N ARG A 43 27.25 -8.23 12.30
CA ARG A 43 27.92 -9.09 11.32
C ARG A 43 28.58 -8.30 10.16
N GLY A 44 29.06 -7.09 10.45
CA GLY A 44 29.82 -6.30 9.48
C GLY A 44 29.00 -5.84 8.26
N TYR A 45 27.74 -5.47 8.49
CA TYR A 45 26.79 -5.06 7.46
C TYR A 45 26.42 -6.15 6.46
N GLU A 46 26.40 -7.41 6.91
CA GLU A 46 25.85 -8.52 6.15
C GLU A 46 24.39 -8.20 5.76
N LEU A 47 24.02 -8.49 4.52
CA LEU A 47 22.66 -8.31 4.03
C LEU A 47 21.75 -9.38 4.65
N ASP A 48 20.82 -8.96 5.50
CA ASP A 48 19.88 -9.84 6.18
C ASP A 48 18.63 -10.13 5.34
N TYR A 49 18.04 -9.10 4.78
CA TYR A 49 16.86 -9.23 3.95
C TYR A 49 16.77 -8.09 2.94
N VAL A 50 15.94 -8.30 1.94
CA VAL A 50 15.40 -7.26 1.07
C VAL A 50 13.89 -7.28 1.18
N SER A 51 13.23 -6.15 0.93
CA SER A 51 11.78 -6.08 0.95
C SER A 51 11.21 -5.24 -0.17
N TYR A 52 9.99 -5.55 -0.55
CA TYR A 52 9.18 -4.78 -1.49
C TYR A 52 7.70 -4.84 -1.10
N GLU A 53 6.97 -3.83 -1.51
CA GLU A 53 5.52 -3.80 -1.34
C GLU A 53 4.85 -4.31 -2.62
N GLY A 54 4.40 -5.57 -2.58
CA GLY A 54 3.57 -6.19 -3.61
C GLY A 54 2.09 -5.90 -3.38
N GLN A 55 1.29 -6.95 -3.44
CA GLN A 55 -0.09 -6.89 -2.94
C GLN A 55 -0.15 -6.78 -1.41
N LYS A 56 0.89 -7.25 -0.74
CA LYS A 56 1.22 -7.11 0.68
C LYS A 56 2.73 -6.90 0.77
N ASP A 57 3.20 -6.48 1.94
CA ASP A 57 4.64 -6.42 2.17
C ASP A 57 5.26 -7.81 2.07
N VAL A 58 6.34 -7.89 1.33
CA VAL A 58 7.11 -9.11 1.12
C VAL A 58 8.53 -8.90 1.64
N ILE A 59 8.94 -9.74 2.58
CA ILE A 59 10.31 -9.81 3.07
C ILE A 59 10.96 -11.05 2.48
N VAL A 60 12.07 -10.87 1.78
CA VAL A 60 12.90 -11.95 1.23
C VAL A 60 14.15 -12.08 2.09
N PRO A 61 14.22 -13.08 2.96
CA PRO A 61 15.36 -13.28 3.83
C PRO A 61 16.59 -13.75 3.04
N VAL A 62 17.75 -13.15 3.30
CA VAL A 62 19.01 -13.42 2.60
C VAL A 62 20.00 -14.18 3.50
N SER A 63 20.34 -13.61 4.67
CA SER A 63 21.25 -14.31 5.62
C SER A 63 20.59 -15.50 6.27
N ASP A 64 21.38 -16.51 6.65
CA ASP A 64 20.83 -17.69 7.35
C ASP A 64 20.34 -17.35 8.76
N THR A 65 20.89 -16.30 9.38
CA THR A 65 20.41 -15.80 10.67
C THR A 65 19.02 -15.20 10.53
N TYR A 66 18.83 -14.37 9.50
CA TYR A 66 17.53 -13.73 9.28
C TYR A 66 16.47 -14.72 8.75
N LYS A 67 16.86 -15.74 7.97
CA LYS A 67 15.94 -16.82 7.54
C LYS A 67 15.31 -17.51 8.75
N ARG A 68 16.15 -17.90 9.74
CA ARG A 68 15.64 -18.52 10.99
C ARG A 68 14.69 -17.61 11.74
N PHE A 69 15.05 -16.32 11.90
CA PHE A 69 14.18 -15.33 12.54
C PHE A 69 12.85 -15.17 11.76
N HIS A 70 12.91 -15.01 10.42
CA HIS A 70 11.74 -14.90 9.57
C HIS A 70 10.78 -16.09 9.72
N GLU A 71 11.32 -17.31 9.69
CA GLU A 71 10.55 -18.54 9.90
C GLU A 71 9.88 -18.57 11.28
N ARG A 72 10.61 -18.12 12.32
CA ARG A 72 10.06 -18.06 13.68
C ARG A 72 8.89 -17.08 13.79
N VAL A 73 9.03 -15.87 13.24
CA VAL A 73 7.95 -14.87 13.25
C VAL A 73 6.75 -15.36 12.47
N THR A 74 6.95 -15.82 11.24
CA THR A 74 5.84 -16.21 10.34
C THR A 74 5.08 -17.44 10.86
N ASN A 75 5.77 -18.40 11.46
CA ASN A 75 5.15 -19.56 12.10
C ASN A 75 4.39 -19.20 13.38
N LYS A 76 4.93 -18.27 14.18
CA LYS A 76 4.29 -17.84 15.44
C LYS A 76 3.06 -16.98 15.21
N PHE A 77 3.07 -16.14 14.15
CA PHE A 77 2.05 -15.12 13.88
C PHE A 77 1.49 -15.25 12.45
N PRO A 78 0.85 -16.37 12.12
CA PRO A 78 0.36 -16.61 10.76
C PRO A 78 -0.64 -15.54 10.32
N GLY A 79 -0.51 -15.09 9.06
CA GLY A 79 -1.40 -14.08 8.46
C GLY A 79 -1.14 -12.64 8.87
N LYS A 80 -0.19 -12.38 9.78
CA LYS A 80 0.25 -11.02 10.13
C LYS A 80 1.49 -10.64 9.31
N GLN A 81 1.61 -9.36 8.99
CA GLN A 81 2.84 -8.75 8.53
C GLN A 81 3.67 -8.32 9.74
N TYR A 82 4.98 -8.28 9.58
CA TYR A 82 5.87 -7.82 10.63
C TYR A 82 6.93 -6.88 10.09
N SER A 83 7.44 -6.04 10.98
CA SER A 83 8.66 -5.28 10.79
C SER A 83 9.51 -5.33 12.06
N ILE A 84 10.83 -5.14 11.90
CA ILE A 84 11.72 -4.90 13.03
C ILE A 84 11.62 -3.42 13.37
N ALA A 85 11.00 -3.11 14.51
CA ALA A 85 10.87 -1.73 14.98
C ALA A 85 12.19 -1.22 15.60
N ASP A 86 12.93 -2.12 16.27
CA ASP A 86 14.24 -1.83 16.87
C ASP A 86 14.96 -3.12 17.24
N ALA A 87 16.25 -3.05 17.53
CA ALA A 87 17.04 -4.15 18.07
C ALA A 87 18.19 -3.63 18.94
N THR A 88 18.63 -4.43 19.91
CA THR A 88 19.84 -4.14 20.66
C THR A 88 21.09 -4.22 19.77
N ASP A 89 22.17 -3.51 20.13
CA ASP A 89 23.41 -3.48 19.33
C ASP A 89 24.03 -4.87 19.14
N ASP A 90 23.81 -5.77 20.07
CA ASP A 90 24.23 -7.18 20.00
C ASP A 90 23.23 -8.07 19.25
N GLU A 91 22.14 -7.51 18.75
CA GLU A 91 21.04 -8.18 18.04
C GLU A 91 20.44 -9.39 18.81
N ASN A 92 20.60 -9.42 20.15
CA ASN A 92 20.07 -10.49 20.98
C ASN A 92 18.62 -10.26 21.41
N ASN A 93 18.16 -9.01 21.39
CA ASN A 93 16.77 -8.66 21.63
C ASN A 93 16.24 -7.82 20.46
N ILE A 94 15.16 -8.28 19.86
CA ILE A 94 14.55 -7.64 18.69
C ILE A 94 13.14 -7.20 19.08
N LEU A 95 12.82 -5.94 18.82
CA LEU A 95 11.46 -5.41 18.94
C LEU A 95 10.72 -5.63 17.63
N VAL A 96 9.72 -6.51 17.65
CA VAL A 96 8.91 -6.88 16.48
C VAL A 96 7.58 -6.15 16.54
N PHE A 97 7.26 -5.43 15.48
CA PHE A 97 5.94 -4.87 15.26
C PHE A 97 5.14 -5.78 14.34
N LEU A 98 3.90 -6.10 14.73
CA LEU A 98 2.98 -6.94 13.97
C LEU A 98 1.73 -6.16 13.60
N GLN A 99 1.26 -6.33 12.36
CA GLN A 99 0.04 -5.72 11.86
C GLN A 99 -0.70 -6.65 10.88
N SER A 100 -1.96 -6.33 10.62
CA SER A 100 -2.75 -6.94 9.53
C SER A 100 -3.89 -6.00 9.12
N ASP A 101 -4.70 -6.40 8.16
CA ASP A 101 -5.94 -5.69 7.81
C ASP A 101 -6.95 -5.58 8.97
N ARG A 102 -6.83 -6.46 9.98
CA ARG A 102 -7.72 -6.54 11.16
C ARG A 102 -7.02 -6.23 12.49
N LEU A 103 -5.72 -5.99 12.45
CA LEU A 103 -4.91 -5.64 13.61
C LEU A 103 -4.17 -4.34 13.32
N TYR A 104 -4.52 -3.27 14.07
CA TYR A 104 -3.87 -1.98 13.91
C TYR A 104 -2.38 -2.05 14.18
N GLY A 105 -1.98 -2.76 15.25
CA GLY A 105 -0.59 -2.99 15.57
C GLY A 105 -0.38 -3.54 16.98
N GLU A 106 0.58 -4.41 17.12
CA GLU A 106 1.05 -4.91 18.42
C GLU A 106 2.56 -5.08 18.43
N TYR A 107 3.16 -4.93 19.60
CA TYR A 107 4.60 -5.08 19.82
C TYR A 107 4.90 -6.32 20.61
N HIS A 108 5.95 -7.03 20.18
CA HIS A 108 6.55 -8.16 20.86
C HIS A 108 8.06 -7.96 20.96
N SER A 109 8.68 -8.38 22.08
CA SER A 109 10.12 -8.57 22.12
C SER A 109 10.45 -10.02 21.76
N TYR A 110 11.52 -10.22 21.02
CA TYR A 110 12.07 -11.54 20.73
C TYR A 110 13.46 -11.65 21.33
N ASP A 111 13.62 -12.58 22.28
CA ASP A 111 14.90 -12.97 22.88
C ASP A 111 15.52 -14.07 22.02
N VAL A 112 16.58 -13.73 21.28
CA VAL A 112 17.23 -14.65 20.32
C VAL A 112 17.86 -15.86 21.02
N ALA A 113 18.43 -15.66 22.23
CA ALA A 113 19.09 -16.73 22.96
C ALA A 113 18.11 -17.77 23.52
N LYS A 114 16.92 -17.32 23.94
CA LYS A 114 15.85 -18.20 24.46
C LYS A 114 14.91 -18.67 23.37
N ASP A 115 14.96 -18.07 22.18
CA ASP A 115 14.02 -18.32 21.09
C ASP A 115 12.55 -18.07 21.51
N GLU A 116 12.30 -16.96 22.22
CA GLU A 116 11.03 -16.68 22.86
C GLU A 116 10.49 -15.29 22.50
N PHE A 117 9.19 -15.24 22.13
CA PHE A 117 8.46 -14.00 21.94
C PHE A 117 7.66 -13.65 23.19
N THR A 118 7.83 -12.44 23.68
CA THR A 118 7.04 -11.87 24.78
C THR A 118 6.16 -10.76 24.24
N PHE A 119 4.85 -10.88 24.44
CA PHE A 119 3.89 -9.81 24.13
C PHE A 119 4.17 -8.60 25.03
N LEU A 120 4.22 -7.41 24.44
CA LEU A 120 4.42 -6.16 25.19
C LEU A 120 3.11 -5.38 25.31
N TYR A 121 2.53 -4.95 24.19
CA TYR A 121 1.26 -4.24 24.17
C TYR A 121 0.63 -4.21 22.78
N ASN A 122 -0.67 -3.98 22.75
CA ASN A 122 -1.44 -3.71 21.54
C ASN A 122 -1.79 -2.22 21.49
N LEU A 123 -1.64 -1.57 20.31
CA LEU A 123 -1.89 -0.14 20.13
C LEU A 123 -3.38 0.23 20.28
N MET A 124 -4.29 -0.68 19.91
CA MET A 124 -5.73 -0.49 19.94
C MET A 124 -6.45 -1.70 20.56
N PRO A 125 -6.25 -1.98 21.86
CA PRO A 125 -6.74 -3.19 22.51
C PRO A 125 -8.28 -3.30 22.54
N GLN A 126 -8.99 -2.18 22.35
CA GLN A 126 -10.44 -2.13 22.25
C GLN A 126 -10.98 -2.63 20.90
N LEU A 127 -10.14 -2.71 19.85
CA LEU A 127 -10.52 -3.22 18.54
C LEU A 127 -10.17 -4.71 18.44
N LYS A 128 -11.21 -5.54 18.35
CA LYS A 128 -11.02 -6.99 18.26
C LYS A 128 -10.99 -7.42 16.81
N ALA A 129 -10.02 -8.25 16.43
CA ALA A 129 -9.82 -8.70 15.06
C ALA A 129 -11.07 -9.38 14.44
N GLU A 130 -11.86 -10.07 15.26
CA GLU A 130 -13.11 -10.71 14.82
C GLU A 130 -14.21 -9.71 14.45
N ASP A 131 -14.12 -8.47 14.90
CA ASP A 131 -15.07 -7.40 14.57
C ASP A 131 -14.64 -6.59 13.35
N MET A 132 -13.38 -6.72 12.93
CA MET A 132 -12.80 -5.97 11.82
C MET A 132 -13.11 -6.61 10.46
N ALA A 133 -13.18 -5.78 9.44
CA ALA A 133 -13.42 -6.17 8.06
C ALA A 133 -12.16 -6.66 7.37
N GLU A 134 -12.33 -7.59 6.43
CA GLU A 134 -11.25 -8.11 5.61
C GLU A 134 -10.90 -7.16 4.47
N MET A 135 -9.61 -6.86 4.30
CA MET A 135 -9.08 -6.16 3.13
C MET A 135 -8.48 -7.16 2.15
N ARG A 136 -8.98 -7.15 0.92
CA ARG A 136 -8.50 -8.01 -0.18
C ARG A 136 -7.74 -7.19 -1.21
N PRO A 137 -6.56 -7.62 -1.64
CA PRO A 137 -5.91 -7.05 -2.80
C PRO A 137 -6.72 -7.41 -4.06
N ILE A 138 -6.77 -6.47 -4.99
CA ILE A 138 -7.38 -6.65 -6.31
C ILE A 138 -6.40 -6.26 -7.41
N THR A 139 -6.54 -6.88 -8.56
CA THR A 139 -5.78 -6.55 -9.77
C THR A 139 -6.74 -6.63 -10.95
N PHE A 140 -6.74 -5.64 -11.81
CA PHE A 140 -7.59 -5.59 -13.00
C PHE A 140 -6.89 -4.87 -14.16
N LYS A 141 -7.45 -4.95 -15.35
CA LYS A 141 -7.00 -4.18 -16.50
C LYS A 141 -7.85 -2.93 -16.65
N SER A 142 -7.19 -1.77 -16.75
CA SER A 142 -7.85 -0.55 -17.17
C SER A 142 -8.36 -0.67 -18.63
N ARG A 143 -9.25 0.21 -19.04
CA ARG A 143 -9.82 0.25 -20.40
C ARG A 143 -8.80 0.38 -21.52
N ASP A 144 -7.59 0.85 -21.21
CA ASP A 144 -6.45 0.94 -22.15
C ASP A 144 -5.40 -0.14 -21.96
N GLY A 145 -5.69 -1.17 -21.12
CA GLY A 145 -4.89 -2.37 -20.96
C GLY A 145 -3.81 -2.32 -19.88
N LEU A 146 -3.63 -1.18 -19.19
CA LEU A 146 -2.67 -1.08 -18.08
C LEU A 146 -3.12 -1.96 -16.92
N THR A 147 -2.19 -2.67 -16.28
CA THR A 147 -2.47 -3.42 -15.05
C THR A 147 -2.58 -2.45 -13.89
N ILE A 148 -3.73 -2.46 -13.22
CA ILE A 148 -4.01 -1.61 -12.06
C ILE A 148 -4.18 -2.50 -10.83
N HIS A 149 -3.61 -2.06 -9.72
CA HIS A 149 -3.70 -2.71 -8.42
C HIS A 149 -4.55 -1.87 -7.46
N GLY A 150 -5.05 -2.48 -6.42
CA GLY A 150 -5.80 -1.80 -5.39
C GLY A 150 -6.26 -2.74 -4.29
N TYR A 151 -7.17 -2.25 -3.48
CA TYR A 151 -7.72 -2.99 -2.35
C TYR A 151 -9.21 -2.78 -2.24
N ILE A 152 -9.91 -3.82 -1.77
CA ILE A 152 -11.31 -3.74 -1.39
C ILE A 152 -11.45 -4.23 0.06
N THR A 153 -11.98 -3.37 0.93
CA THR A 153 -12.36 -3.76 2.29
C THR A 153 -13.84 -4.11 2.30
N LEU A 154 -14.15 -5.35 2.71
CA LEU A 154 -15.48 -5.92 2.60
C LEU A 154 -16.14 -6.09 3.97
N PRO A 155 -17.33 -5.49 4.23
CA PRO A 155 -18.10 -5.76 5.43
C PRO A 155 -18.60 -7.20 5.46
N LYS A 156 -18.94 -7.70 6.66
CA LYS A 156 -19.40 -9.08 6.87
C LYS A 156 -20.56 -9.48 5.95
N ALA A 157 -21.46 -8.56 5.63
CA ALA A 157 -22.59 -8.81 4.73
C ALA A 157 -22.13 -9.14 3.30
N ALA A 158 -21.10 -8.46 2.78
CA ALA A 158 -20.53 -8.76 1.47
C ALA A 158 -19.84 -10.12 1.44
N LEU A 159 -19.14 -10.50 2.53
CA LEU A 159 -18.54 -11.82 2.67
C LEU A 159 -19.59 -12.94 2.73
N ALA A 160 -20.80 -12.62 3.15
CA ALA A 160 -21.97 -13.52 3.13
C ALA A 160 -22.70 -13.52 1.77
N GLY A 161 -22.16 -12.89 0.72
CA GLY A 161 -22.71 -12.91 -0.63
C GLY A 161 -23.76 -11.81 -0.92
N GLN A 162 -23.96 -10.86 -0.03
CA GLN A 162 -24.87 -9.72 -0.25
C GLN A 162 -24.13 -8.62 -1.02
N LYS A 163 -24.79 -8.01 -2.01
CA LYS A 163 -24.30 -6.78 -2.63
C LYS A 163 -24.49 -5.62 -1.66
N VAL A 164 -23.40 -4.91 -1.35
CA VAL A 164 -23.39 -3.80 -0.39
C VAL A 164 -23.07 -2.47 -1.06
N PRO A 165 -23.46 -1.32 -0.49
CA PRO A 165 -23.00 -0.04 -0.98
C PRO A 165 -21.47 0.06 -0.90
N VAL A 166 -20.87 0.86 -1.79
CA VAL A 166 -19.42 1.03 -1.88
C VAL A 166 -19.02 2.50 -1.78
N ILE A 167 -17.94 2.75 -1.08
CA ILE A 167 -17.25 4.04 -1.06
C ILE A 167 -15.96 3.87 -1.86
N VAL A 168 -15.85 4.55 -2.99
CA VAL A 168 -14.61 4.68 -3.75
C VAL A 168 -13.75 5.74 -3.06
N ASN A 169 -12.56 5.34 -2.61
CA ASN A 169 -11.69 6.18 -1.79
C ASN A 169 -10.31 6.34 -2.45
N PRO A 170 -10.19 7.22 -3.48
CA PRO A 170 -8.91 7.51 -4.11
C PRO A 170 -7.98 8.24 -3.16
N HIS A 171 -6.72 7.81 -3.10
CA HIS A 171 -5.71 8.40 -2.24
C HIS A 171 -5.29 9.81 -2.67
N GLY A 172 -4.71 10.56 -1.73
CA GLY A 172 -4.07 11.85 -1.97
C GLY A 172 -2.72 11.71 -2.70
N GLY A 173 -2.03 12.79 -2.87
CA GLY A 173 -0.74 12.87 -3.57
C GLY A 173 -0.90 13.68 -4.86
N PRO A 174 -1.00 13.09 -6.06
CA PRO A 174 -1.11 11.68 -6.40
C PRO A 174 0.23 10.97 -6.66
N GLN A 175 1.28 11.72 -7.03
CA GLN A 175 2.54 11.20 -7.55
C GLN A 175 3.33 10.45 -6.49
N GLY A 176 3.65 9.19 -6.76
CA GLY A 176 4.51 8.36 -5.92
C GLY A 176 3.85 7.87 -4.61
N ILE A 177 2.59 8.25 -4.35
CA ILE A 177 1.80 7.76 -3.21
C ILE A 177 1.03 6.51 -3.64
N ARG A 178 0.73 5.63 -2.71
CA ARG A 178 -0.13 4.46 -2.94
C ARG A 178 -0.90 4.08 -1.67
N ASP A 179 -1.98 3.36 -1.87
CA ASP A 179 -2.62 2.59 -0.81
C ASP A 179 -1.90 1.26 -0.61
N SER A 180 -1.89 0.78 0.62
CA SER A 180 -1.21 -0.43 1.07
C SER A 180 -2.19 -1.38 1.76
N TRP A 181 -1.87 -2.69 1.73
CA TRP A 181 -2.63 -3.65 2.51
C TRP A 181 -2.32 -3.48 4.00
N GLY A 182 -3.37 -3.41 4.81
CA GLY A 182 -3.22 -3.29 6.25
C GLY A 182 -4.47 -2.72 6.92
N PHE A 183 -4.36 -2.37 8.19
CA PHE A 183 -5.45 -1.76 8.94
C PHE A 183 -5.66 -0.31 8.48
N ASN A 184 -6.76 -0.07 7.80
CA ASN A 184 -7.17 1.29 7.42
C ASN A 184 -8.35 1.74 8.31
N PRO A 185 -8.17 2.77 9.18
CA PRO A 185 -9.22 3.20 10.12
C PRO A 185 -10.51 3.67 9.44
N GLU A 186 -10.40 4.39 8.30
CA GLU A 186 -11.58 4.87 7.56
C GLU A 186 -12.33 3.70 6.91
N ALA A 187 -11.60 2.79 6.25
CA ALA A 187 -12.20 1.60 5.65
C ALA A 187 -12.88 0.72 6.71
N GLN A 188 -12.28 0.56 7.89
CA GLN A 188 -12.88 -0.17 9.01
C GLN A 188 -14.12 0.55 9.56
N LEU A 189 -14.08 1.89 9.64
CA LEU A 189 -15.23 2.69 10.04
C LEU A 189 -16.40 2.50 9.06
N PHE A 190 -16.15 2.58 7.76
CA PHE A 190 -17.16 2.39 6.73
C PHE A 190 -17.70 0.97 6.72
N ALA A 191 -16.83 -0.03 6.85
CA ALA A 191 -17.22 -1.43 6.89
C ALA A 191 -18.10 -1.77 8.11
N SER A 192 -17.84 -1.15 9.27
CA SER A 192 -18.69 -1.30 10.47
C SER A 192 -20.11 -0.77 10.28
N ARG A 193 -20.36 0.02 9.24
CA ARG A 193 -21.66 0.56 8.84
C ARG A 193 -22.23 -0.08 7.59
N GLY A 194 -21.59 -1.16 7.13
CA GLY A 194 -22.08 -1.98 6.03
C GLY A 194 -21.64 -1.52 4.64
N TYR A 195 -20.69 -0.59 4.53
CA TYR A 195 -20.12 -0.14 3.25
C TYR A 195 -18.84 -0.91 2.91
N ALA A 196 -18.68 -1.32 1.67
CA ALA A 196 -17.36 -1.69 1.15
C ALA A 196 -16.53 -0.43 0.89
N THR A 197 -15.20 -0.53 0.96
CA THR A 197 -14.29 0.55 0.60
C THR A 197 -13.35 0.10 -0.50
N LEU A 198 -13.39 0.78 -1.65
CA LEU A 198 -12.51 0.52 -2.78
C LEU A 198 -11.38 1.56 -2.82
N GLN A 199 -10.15 1.10 -2.76
CA GLN A 199 -8.92 1.88 -2.87
C GLN A 199 -8.16 1.44 -4.11
N VAL A 200 -7.98 2.34 -5.09
CA VAL A 200 -7.34 2.05 -6.38
C VAL A 200 -6.00 2.74 -6.45
N ASN A 201 -4.93 1.99 -6.66
CA ASN A 201 -3.62 2.52 -7.00
C ASN A 201 -3.59 2.82 -8.50
N PHE A 202 -4.21 3.95 -8.87
CA PHE A 202 -4.30 4.41 -10.25
C PHE A 202 -2.92 4.79 -10.79
N ARG A 203 -2.76 4.85 -12.12
CA ARG A 203 -1.49 5.28 -12.74
C ARG A 203 -0.97 6.55 -12.09
N ILE A 204 0.34 6.70 -11.94
CA ILE A 204 1.09 7.70 -11.16
C ILE A 204 1.30 7.31 -9.68
N SER A 205 0.62 6.29 -9.16
CA SER A 205 0.94 5.74 -7.83
C SER A 205 2.35 5.15 -7.80
N GLY A 206 2.99 5.14 -6.63
CA GLY A 206 4.34 4.61 -6.44
C GLY A 206 4.40 3.10 -6.29
N GLY A 207 5.61 2.54 -6.39
CA GLY A 207 5.87 1.13 -6.11
C GLY A 207 5.67 0.18 -7.28
N TYR A 208 5.31 0.69 -8.46
CA TYR A 208 5.01 -0.07 -9.67
C TYR A 208 5.95 0.22 -10.85
N GLY A 209 7.09 0.87 -10.60
CA GLY A 209 8.10 1.22 -11.59
C GLY A 209 7.89 2.60 -12.23
N LYS A 210 8.93 3.02 -12.98
CA LYS A 210 8.95 4.31 -13.69
C LYS A 210 7.87 4.41 -14.75
N GLU A 211 7.71 3.39 -15.57
CA GLU A 211 6.73 3.38 -16.67
C GLU A 211 5.31 3.56 -16.15
N PHE A 212 4.98 2.91 -15.02
CA PHE A 212 3.67 3.07 -14.39
C PHE A 212 3.49 4.49 -13.83
N LEU A 213 4.49 5.03 -13.14
CA LEU A 213 4.49 6.38 -12.60
C LEU A 213 4.33 7.41 -13.74
N GLU A 214 5.16 7.30 -14.79
CA GLU A 214 5.20 8.24 -15.91
C GLU A 214 3.94 8.16 -16.80
N SER A 215 3.29 7.00 -16.87
CA SER A 215 2.02 6.83 -17.59
C SER A 215 0.91 7.74 -17.05
N GLY A 216 1.06 8.22 -15.82
CA GLY A 216 0.16 9.19 -15.17
C GLY A 216 0.52 10.65 -15.43
N PHE A 217 1.69 10.96 -15.98
CA PHE A 217 2.07 12.35 -16.25
C PHE A 217 1.12 13.00 -17.26
N LYS A 218 0.61 14.19 -16.91
CA LYS A 218 -0.43 14.92 -17.64
C LYS A 218 -1.77 14.17 -17.77
N GLN A 219 -1.99 13.11 -16.98
CA GLN A 219 -3.19 12.27 -17.01
C GLN A 219 -4.04 12.37 -15.72
N ILE A 220 -3.68 13.21 -14.75
CA ILE A 220 -4.33 13.32 -13.42
C ILE A 220 -5.86 13.44 -13.53
N GLY A 221 -6.38 14.33 -14.38
CA GLY A 221 -7.83 14.50 -14.60
C GLY A 221 -8.41 13.68 -15.75
N ARG A 222 -7.66 12.74 -16.29
CA ARG A 222 -8.01 11.93 -17.48
C ARG A 222 -7.89 10.44 -17.14
N LYS A 223 -6.89 9.75 -17.70
CA LYS A 223 -6.70 8.29 -17.54
C LYS A 223 -6.53 7.84 -16.10
N ALA A 224 -5.94 8.66 -15.20
CA ALA A 224 -5.87 8.33 -13.79
C ALA A 224 -7.27 8.22 -13.15
N MET A 225 -8.22 9.06 -13.59
CA MET A 225 -9.62 8.95 -13.17
C MET A 225 -10.34 7.79 -13.85
N ASP A 226 -9.97 7.48 -15.10
CA ASP A 226 -10.49 6.29 -15.80
C ASP A 226 -10.12 5.01 -15.03
N ASP A 227 -8.90 4.92 -14.47
CA ASP A 227 -8.46 3.78 -13.67
C ASP A 227 -9.33 3.60 -12.41
N VAL A 228 -9.72 4.69 -11.76
CA VAL A 228 -10.61 4.67 -10.59
C VAL A 228 -12.01 4.17 -10.97
N GLU A 229 -12.57 4.67 -12.11
CA GLU A 229 -13.86 4.24 -12.64
C GLU A 229 -13.83 2.75 -13.02
N ASP A 230 -12.75 2.29 -13.68
CA ASP A 230 -12.56 0.89 -14.07
C ASP A 230 -12.45 -0.03 -12.86
N GLY A 231 -11.82 0.45 -11.76
CA GLY A 231 -11.79 -0.25 -10.49
C GLY A 231 -13.18 -0.43 -9.87
N LEU A 232 -14.02 0.60 -9.91
CA LEU A 232 -15.42 0.49 -9.46
C LEU A 232 -16.18 -0.52 -10.32
N LYS A 233 -16.04 -0.44 -11.65
CA LYS A 233 -16.67 -1.40 -12.55
C LYS A 233 -16.21 -2.85 -12.24
N TYR A 234 -14.91 -3.06 -12.02
CA TYR A 234 -14.37 -4.36 -11.67
C TYR A 234 -15.04 -4.94 -10.43
N VAL A 235 -15.17 -4.20 -9.32
CA VAL A 235 -15.78 -4.73 -8.09
C VAL A 235 -17.29 -4.94 -8.20
N ILE A 236 -17.98 -4.17 -9.09
CA ILE A 236 -19.39 -4.41 -9.47
C ILE A 236 -19.51 -5.74 -10.22
N ASP A 237 -18.66 -5.98 -11.21
CA ASP A 237 -18.65 -7.21 -12.04
C ASP A 237 -18.30 -8.45 -11.17
N GLN A 238 -17.53 -8.30 -10.09
CA GLN A 238 -17.32 -9.36 -9.10
C GLN A 238 -18.58 -9.68 -8.25
N GLY A 239 -19.60 -8.86 -8.33
CA GLY A 239 -20.83 -9.04 -7.57
C GLY A 239 -20.75 -8.68 -6.08
N TRP A 240 -19.69 -8.01 -5.66
CA TRP A 240 -19.49 -7.66 -4.24
C TRP A 240 -20.29 -6.42 -3.83
N VAL A 241 -20.51 -5.50 -4.76
CA VAL A 241 -21.10 -4.19 -4.47
C VAL A 241 -22.31 -3.88 -5.35
N ASP A 242 -23.17 -2.99 -4.87
CA ASP A 242 -24.37 -2.50 -5.55
C ASP A 242 -24.01 -1.31 -6.43
N ALA A 243 -24.17 -1.44 -7.75
CA ALA A 243 -23.83 -0.41 -8.72
C ALA A 243 -24.61 0.91 -8.51
N GLU A 244 -25.84 0.84 -7.98
CA GLU A 244 -26.67 2.02 -7.75
C GLU A 244 -26.34 2.76 -6.44
N LYS A 245 -25.45 2.16 -5.60
CA LYS A 245 -25.09 2.68 -4.29
C LYS A 245 -23.59 2.91 -4.16
N ALA A 246 -22.98 3.49 -5.18
CA ALA A 246 -21.59 3.90 -5.16
C ALA A 246 -21.47 5.36 -4.71
N ALA A 247 -20.65 5.62 -3.71
CA ALA A 247 -20.22 6.95 -3.30
C ALA A 247 -18.73 7.13 -3.60
N ILE A 248 -18.28 8.37 -3.73
CA ILE A 248 -16.86 8.70 -3.82
C ILE A 248 -16.47 9.65 -2.69
N TYR A 249 -15.39 9.32 -1.96
CA TYR A 249 -14.88 10.11 -0.84
C TYR A 249 -13.36 10.21 -0.92
N GLY A 250 -12.80 11.39 -0.73
CA GLY A 250 -11.35 11.52 -0.72
C GLY A 250 -10.84 12.85 -0.24
N GLY A 251 -9.56 12.87 0.18
CA GLY A 251 -8.86 14.03 0.66
C GLY A 251 -7.79 14.53 -0.31
N SER A 252 -7.54 15.86 -0.35
CA SER A 252 -6.51 16.48 -1.17
C SER A 252 -6.69 16.14 -2.67
N HIS A 253 -5.74 15.43 -3.31
CA HIS A 253 -5.94 14.91 -4.67
C HIS A 253 -7.14 13.95 -4.75
N GLY A 254 -7.39 13.14 -3.72
CA GLY A 254 -8.61 12.33 -3.63
C GLY A 254 -9.87 13.16 -3.65
N GLY A 255 -9.87 14.35 -3.01
CA GLY A 255 -10.96 15.34 -3.10
C GLY A 255 -11.12 15.91 -4.51
N TYR A 256 -10.01 16.20 -5.21
CA TYR A 256 -10.07 16.53 -6.65
C TYR A 256 -10.73 15.39 -7.45
N ALA A 257 -10.38 14.14 -7.15
CA ALA A 257 -10.98 12.97 -7.80
C ALA A 257 -12.50 12.89 -7.56
N VAL A 258 -12.97 13.24 -6.36
CA VAL A 258 -14.41 13.38 -6.06
C VAL A 258 -15.06 14.39 -6.97
N LEU A 259 -14.55 15.64 -7.01
CA LEU A 259 -15.09 16.71 -7.85
C LEU A 259 -15.08 16.33 -9.33
N ARG A 260 -13.99 15.68 -9.76
CA ARG A 260 -13.84 15.22 -11.14
C ARG A 260 -14.80 14.08 -11.48
N GLY A 261 -14.99 13.11 -10.59
CA GLY A 261 -15.93 12.00 -10.74
C GLY A 261 -17.38 12.50 -10.88
N LEU A 262 -17.82 13.39 -9.98
CA LEU A 262 -19.17 13.97 -10.01
C LEU A 262 -19.44 14.85 -11.25
N THR A 263 -18.40 15.40 -11.88
CA THR A 263 -18.56 16.26 -13.07
C THR A 263 -18.34 15.53 -14.39
N LYS A 264 -17.45 14.53 -14.42
CA LYS A 264 -17.13 13.75 -15.61
C LYS A 264 -18.14 12.62 -15.85
N THR A 265 -18.50 11.91 -14.76
CA THR A 265 -19.37 10.73 -14.79
C THR A 265 -20.46 10.85 -13.71
N PRO A 266 -21.36 11.85 -13.81
CA PRO A 266 -22.33 12.17 -12.76
C PRO A 266 -23.27 11.00 -12.42
N ASP A 267 -23.54 10.12 -13.38
CA ASP A 267 -24.44 8.98 -13.21
C ASP A 267 -23.76 7.78 -12.52
N LEU A 268 -22.42 7.84 -12.31
CA LEU A 268 -21.67 6.73 -11.73
C LEU A 268 -21.75 6.71 -10.19
N TYR A 269 -21.94 7.87 -9.58
CA TYR A 269 -21.89 8.04 -8.12
C TYR A 269 -23.20 8.64 -7.60
N ALA A 270 -23.79 8.00 -6.61
CA ALA A 270 -24.98 8.50 -5.92
C ALA A 270 -24.70 9.78 -5.10
N CYS A 271 -23.47 9.90 -4.59
CA CYS A 271 -23.00 11.08 -3.86
C CYS A 271 -21.46 11.12 -3.80
N GLY A 272 -20.93 12.29 -3.44
CA GLY A 272 -19.49 12.47 -3.20
C GLY A 272 -19.24 13.36 -1.98
N VAL A 273 -18.14 13.09 -1.29
CA VAL A 273 -17.65 13.90 -0.16
C VAL A 273 -16.21 14.32 -0.44
N ASP A 274 -16.03 15.59 -0.73
CA ASP A 274 -14.74 16.22 -0.93
C ASP A 274 -14.19 16.74 0.40
N ASN A 275 -13.00 16.26 0.77
CA ASN A 275 -12.26 16.74 1.94
C ASN A 275 -11.02 17.51 1.47
N VAL A 276 -11.06 18.84 1.55
CA VAL A 276 -9.97 19.76 1.18
C VAL A 276 -9.39 19.52 -0.22
N GLY A 277 -10.24 19.17 -1.19
CA GLY A 277 -9.85 18.85 -2.56
C GLY A 277 -9.37 20.06 -3.36
N VAL A 278 -8.51 19.77 -4.34
CA VAL A 278 -8.03 20.77 -5.29
C VAL A 278 -9.14 21.08 -6.30
N SER A 279 -9.92 22.12 -6.06
CA SER A 279 -11.07 22.52 -6.91
C SER A 279 -10.65 23.23 -8.21
N ASN A 280 -9.45 23.81 -8.26
CA ASN A 280 -8.92 24.52 -9.42
C ASN A 280 -7.43 24.25 -9.62
N LEU A 281 -7.10 23.43 -10.62
CA LEU A 281 -5.72 23.07 -10.95
C LEU A 281 -4.85 24.27 -11.35
N PHE A 282 -5.40 25.28 -12.02
CA PHE A 282 -4.62 26.47 -12.42
C PHE A 282 -4.19 27.30 -11.21
N SER A 283 -5.09 27.48 -10.25
CA SER A 283 -4.76 28.18 -8.99
C SER A 283 -3.77 27.37 -8.17
N PHE A 284 -3.99 26.04 -8.09
CA PHE A 284 -3.10 25.13 -7.39
C PHE A 284 -1.67 25.17 -7.95
N MET A 285 -1.50 25.06 -9.28
CA MET A 285 -0.19 25.13 -9.93
C MET A 285 0.55 26.44 -9.64
N LYS A 286 -0.14 27.55 -9.43
CA LYS A 286 0.48 28.84 -9.05
C LYS A 286 0.98 28.85 -7.62
N THR A 287 0.49 27.95 -6.74
CA THR A 287 0.89 27.86 -5.34
C THR A 287 2.03 26.85 -5.12
N ILE A 288 2.31 26.02 -6.12
CA ILE A 288 3.39 25.02 -6.05
C ILE A 288 4.73 25.75 -6.03
N ARG A 289 5.52 25.52 -4.99
CA ARG A 289 6.86 26.11 -4.87
C ARG A 289 7.82 25.51 -5.89
N ASN A 290 8.86 26.28 -6.28
CA ASN A 290 9.82 25.87 -7.32
C ASN A 290 10.52 24.52 -7.07
N TYR A 291 10.64 24.08 -5.81
CA TYR A 291 11.25 22.79 -5.51
C TYR A 291 10.35 21.58 -5.85
N TRP A 292 9.08 21.79 -6.18
CA TRP A 292 8.17 20.78 -6.72
C TRP A 292 8.12 20.77 -8.26
N ASN A 293 8.72 21.76 -8.90
CA ASN A 293 8.87 21.80 -10.35
C ASN A 293 10.22 21.16 -10.71
N PRO A 294 10.22 20.04 -11.43
CA PRO A 294 11.46 19.44 -11.93
C PRO A 294 12.17 20.35 -12.93
#